data_e4661f45f194f3aa310b48b80ddc35b1
#
_entry.id   e4661f45f194f3aa310b48b80ddc35b1
#
_cell.length_a   1.000
_cell.length_b   1.000
_cell.length_c   1.000
_cell.angle_alpha   90.00
_cell.angle_beta   90.00
_cell.angle_gamma   90.00
#
_symmetry.space_group_name_H-M   'P 1'
#
loop_
_entity.id
_entity.type
_entity.pdbx_description
1 polymer ?
#
loop_
_entity_poly.entity_id
_entity_poly.type
_entity_poly.pdbx_seq_one_letter_code
_entity_poly.pdbx_strand_id
1 'polypeptide(L)'
;MSRRALAAVVGITIFLGVWEAFVRIFNVRKFVLRAPSAALRHLWNTRSTFGEAAWVTVQHATIGLAAALLIGLVVGAALAASPFLEHATQPVLTLVQVAPWFAYVSSVVLWLGSGTPPAIFMVGLVCLPAF
;
A
#
# COMPACT_ATOMS: atom_id res chain seq x y z
N MET A 1 -28.43 -14.39 3.87
CA MET A 1 -27.31 -14.07 2.99
C MET A 1 -27.83 -13.82 1.58
N SER A 2 -27.39 -12.73 0.92
CA SER A 2 -27.82 -12.51 -0.47
C SER A 2 -27.18 -13.59 -1.39
N ARG A 3 -27.87 -13.92 -2.49
CA ARG A 3 -27.35 -14.89 -3.50
C ARG A 3 -25.93 -14.51 -3.97
N ARG A 4 -25.65 -13.20 -4.03
CA ARG A 4 -24.30 -12.69 -4.40
C ARG A 4 -23.25 -13.01 -3.35
N ALA A 5 -23.57 -12.87 -2.05
CA ALA A 5 -22.65 -13.21 -0.99
C ALA A 5 -22.34 -14.72 -0.95
N LEU A 6 -23.36 -15.56 -1.17
CA LEU A 6 -23.16 -17.02 -1.26
C LEU A 6 -22.24 -17.38 -2.44
N ALA A 7 -22.50 -16.82 -3.62
CA ALA A 7 -21.68 -17.06 -4.81
C ALA A 7 -20.21 -16.61 -4.59
N ALA A 8 -19.99 -15.48 -3.93
CA ALA A 8 -18.64 -15.01 -3.60
C ALA A 8 -17.91 -15.97 -2.64
N VAL A 9 -18.59 -16.43 -1.59
CA VAL A 9 -18.01 -17.39 -0.63
C VAL A 9 -17.66 -18.70 -1.33
N VAL A 10 -18.56 -19.24 -2.16
CA VAL A 10 -18.31 -20.47 -2.92
C VAL A 10 -17.13 -20.27 -3.87
N GLY A 11 -17.08 -19.16 -4.61
CA GLY A 11 -15.96 -18.87 -5.52
C GLY A 11 -14.61 -18.80 -4.80
N ILE A 12 -14.54 -18.10 -3.67
CA ILE A 12 -13.33 -17.99 -2.85
C ILE A 12 -12.92 -19.37 -2.32
N THR A 13 -13.87 -20.17 -1.84
CA THR A 13 -13.60 -21.51 -1.31
C THR A 13 -13.04 -22.44 -2.39
N ILE A 14 -13.63 -22.41 -3.59
CA ILE A 14 -13.13 -23.19 -4.73
C ILE A 14 -11.72 -22.74 -5.11
N PHE A 15 -11.49 -21.42 -5.22
CA PHE A 15 -10.17 -20.88 -5.54
C PHE A 15 -9.10 -21.32 -4.53
N LEU A 16 -9.38 -21.18 -3.24
CA LEU A 16 -8.46 -21.61 -2.18
C LEU A 16 -8.23 -23.13 -2.19
N GLY A 17 -9.27 -23.90 -2.45
CA GLY A 17 -9.17 -25.36 -2.57
C GLY A 17 -8.30 -25.80 -3.75
N VAL A 18 -8.49 -25.18 -4.92
CA VAL A 18 -7.66 -25.45 -6.10
C VAL A 18 -6.20 -25.04 -5.85
N TRP A 19 -5.98 -23.88 -5.23
CA TRP A 19 -4.62 -23.46 -4.88
C TRP A 19 -3.95 -24.43 -3.89
N GLU A 20 -4.64 -24.83 -2.83
CA GLU A 20 -4.14 -25.81 -1.86
C GLU A 20 -3.79 -27.13 -2.55
N ALA A 21 -4.69 -27.65 -3.40
CA ALA A 21 -4.48 -28.88 -4.16
C ALA A 21 -3.28 -28.76 -5.11
N PHE A 22 -3.17 -27.67 -5.84
CA PHE A 22 -2.05 -27.42 -6.75
C PHE A 22 -0.70 -27.47 -6.01
N VAL A 23 -0.57 -26.73 -4.91
CA VAL A 23 0.68 -26.68 -4.13
C VAL A 23 1.06 -28.06 -3.58
N ARG A 24 0.08 -28.86 -3.14
CA ARG A 24 0.32 -30.18 -2.57
C ARG A 24 0.63 -31.24 -3.63
N ILE A 25 -0.12 -31.26 -4.73
CA ILE A 25 0.04 -32.26 -5.80
C ILE A 25 1.40 -32.07 -6.50
N PHE A 26 1.76 -30.81 -6.82
CA PHE A 26 3.02 -30.51 -7.50
C PHE A 26 4.21 -30.37 -6.56
N ASN A 27 4.04 -30.58 -5.25
CA ASN A 27 5.11 -30.47 -4.24
C ASN A 27 5.87 -29.13 -4.36
N VAL A 28 5.14 -28.02 -4.60
CA VAL A 28 5.76 -26.72 -4.82
C VAL A 28 6.56 -26.30 -3.60
N ARG A 29 7.81 -25.88 -3.82
CA ARG A 29 8.70 -25.46 -2.73
C ARG A 29 8.12 -24.27 -1.97
N LYS A 30 8.18 -24.32 -0.62
CA LYS A 30 7.57 -23.33 0.30
C LYS A 30 8.02 -21.89 0.08
N PHE A 31 9.18 -21.65 -0.52
CA PHE A 31 9.69 -20.32 -0.83
C PHE A 31 9.18 -19.78 -2.18
N VAL A 32 8.67 -20.65 -3.07
CA VAL A 32 8.07 -20.25 -4.35
C VAL A 32 6.59 -19.92 -4.15
N LEU A 33 5.84 -20.86 -3.58
CA LEU A 33 4.42 -20.67 -3.31
C LEU A 33 4.02 -21.48 -2.08
N ARG A 34 3.44 -20.81 -1.10
CA ARG A 34 2.98 -21.45 0.13
C ARG A 34 1.51 -21.81 0.02
N ALA A 35 1.13 -23.00 0.52
CA ALA A 35 -0.28 -23.42 0.56
C ALA A 35 -1.08 -22.49 1.50
N PRO A 36 -2.35 -22.13 1.17
CA PRO A 36 -3.21 -21.30 2.00
C PRO A 36 -3.30 -21.74 3.46
N SER A 37 -3.47 -23.03 3.69
CA SER A 37 -3.53 -23.58 5.07
C SER A 37 -2.23 -23.37 5.85
N ALA A 38 -1.07 -23.49 5.20
CA ALA A 38 0.22 -23.25 5.82
C ALA A 38 0.47 -21.75 6.08
N ALA A 39 -0.03 -20.88 5.21
CA ALA A 39 0.02 -19.42 5.39
C ALA A 39 -0.83 -18.99 6.60
N LEU A 40 -2.08 -19.47 6.70
CA LEU A 40 -2.96 -19.20 7.82
C LEU A 40 -2.39 -19.71 9.15
N ARG A 41 -1.84 -20.91 9.16
CA ARG A 41 -1.19 -21.46 10.36
C ARG A 41 0.02 -20.61 10.78
N HIS A 42 0.81 -20.16 9.83
CA HIS A 42 1.96 -19.29 10.11
C HIS A 42 1.50 -17.95 10.68
N LEU A 43 0.48 -17.33 10.06
CA LEU A 43 -0.12 -16.09 10.56
C LEU A 43 -0.62 -16.24 12.01
N TRP A 44 -1.29 -17.35 12.31
CA TRP A 44 -1.78 -17.62 13.66
C TRP A 44 -0.66 -17.80 14.67
N ASN A 45 0.39 -18.53 14.31
CA ASN A 45 1.52 -18.79 15.20
C ASN A 45 2.38 -17.56 15.48
N THR A 46 2.42 -16.62 14.53
CA THR A 46 3.22 -15.38 14.61
C THR A 46 2.33 -14.14 14.72
N ARG A 47 1.09 -14.28 15.19
CA ARG A 47 0.10 -13.19 15.24
C ARG A 47 0.56 -11.95 16.00
N SER A 48 1.37 -12.11 17.07
CA SER A 48 1.94 -10.98 17.81
C SER A 48 2.87 -10.14 16.94
N THR A 49 3.80 -10.79 16.26
CA THR A 49 4.74 -10.14 15.33
C THR A 49 4.00 -9.47 14.18
N PHE A 50 2.96 -10.14 13.62
CA PHE A 50 2.12 -9.52 12.58
C PHE A 50 1.31 -8.35 13.12
N GLY A 51 0.80 -8.44 14.37
CA GLY A 51 0.07 -7.35 15.01
C GLY A 51 0.96 -6.13 15.24
N GLU A 52 2.17 -6.32 15.73
CA GLU A 52 3.16 -5.25 15.90
C GLU A 52 3.53 -4.61 14.56
N ALA A 53 3.83 -5.41 13.54
CA ALA A 53 4.14 -4.91 12.20
C ALA A 53 2.96 -4.16 11.57
N ALA A 54 1.73 -4.67 11.73
CA ALA A 54 0.52 -3.99 11.27
C ALA A 54 0.32 -2.65 11.98
N TRP A 55 0.54 -2.60 13.29
CA TRP A 55 0.44 -1.37 14.07
C TRP A 55 1.44 -0.31 13.59
N VAL A 56 2.70 -0.70 13.39
CA VAL A 56 3.74 0.18 12.84
C VAL A 56 3.34 0.71 11.46
N THR A 57 2.80 -0.16 10.59
CA THR A 57 2.32 0.23 9.26
C THR A 57 1.16 1.24 9.35
N VAL A 58 0.19 1.03 10.24
CA VAL A 58 -0.92 1.96 10.48
C VAL A 58 -0.41 3.30 10.98
N GLN A 59 0.54 3.32 11.91
CA GLN A 59 1.16 4.55 12.40
C GLN A 59 1.83 5.33 11.25
N HIS A 60 2.67 4.68 10.45
CA HIS A 60 3.35 5.33 9.33
C HIS A 60 2.35 5.86 8.29
N ALA A 61 1.32 5.08 7.96
CA ALA A 61 0.27 5.49 7.04
C ALA A 61 -0.51 6.70 7.55
N THR A 62 -0.87 6.69 8.84
CA THR A 62 -1.63 7.79 9.46
C THR A 62 -0.81 9.08 9.53
N ILE A 63 0.46 9.00 9.94
CA ILE A 63 1.34 10.16 10.02
C ILE A 63 1.61 10.73 8.61
N GLY A 64 1.91 9.86 7.64
CA GLY A 64 2.13 10.27 6.25
C GLY A 64 0.90 10.92 5.62
N LEU A 65 -0.29 10.34 5.86
CA LEU A 65 -1.55 10.89 5.38
C LEU A 65 -1.86 12.25 6.03
N ALA A 66 -1.69 12.37 7.34
CA ALA A 66 -1.91 13.63 8.05
C ALA A 66 -0.97 14.73 7.54
N ALA A 67 0.30 14.40 7.34
CA ALA A 67 1.27 15.33 6.76
C ALA A 67 0.89 15.74 5.33
N ALA A 68 0.49 14.77 4.49
CA ALA A 68 0.05 15.04 3.12
C ALA A 68 -1.19 15.94 3.08
N LEU A 69 -2.18 15.69 3.94
CA LEU A 69 -3.38 16.52 4.07
C LEU A 69 -3.03 17.97 4.44
N LEU A 70 -2.20 18.16 5.45
CA LEU A 70 -1.80 19.51 5.89
C LEU A 70 -1.06 20.27 4.78
N ILE A 71 -0.07 19.61 4.15
CA ILE A 71 0.70 20.22 3.06
C ILE A 71 -0.23 20.47 1.86
N GLY A 72 -1.06 19.49 1.49
CA GLY A 72 -2.01 19.60 0.38
C GLY A 72 -3.01 20.75 0.58
N LEU A 73 -3.54 20.94 1.79
CA LEU A 73 -4.42 22.07 2.10
C LEU A 73 -3.71 23.42 1.95
N VAL A 74 -2.49 23.53 2.45
CA VAL A 74 -1.71 24.79 2.34
C VAL A 74 -1.37 25.08 0.88
N VAL A 75 -0.86 24.08 0.16
CA VAL A 75 -0.50 24.22 -1.26
C VAL A 75 -1.75 24.47 -2.10
N GLY A 76 -2.81 23.71 -1.89
CA GLY A 76 -4.08 23.89 -2.61
C GLY A 76 -4.70 25.26 -2.38
N ALA A 77 -4.70 25.76 -1.15
CA ALA A 77 -5.15 27.12 -0.86
C ALA A 77 -4.30 28.19 -1.55
N ALA A 78 -2.96 27.99 -1.59
CA ALA A 78 -2.06 28.92 -2.29
C ALA A 78 -2.29 28.92 -3.81
N LEU A 79 -2.51 27.74 -4.41
CA LEU A 79 -2.81 27.61 -5.84
C LEU A 79 -4.17 28.22 -6.18
N ALA A 80 -5.20 27.96 -5.37
CA ALA A 80 -6.52 28.54 -5.55
C ALA A 80 -6.55 30.07 -5.45
N ALA A 81 -5.62 30.66 -4.70
CA ALA A 81 -5.49 32.10 -4.57
C ALA A 81 -4.83 32.77 -5.79
N SER A 82 -4.17 32.02 -6.69
CA SER A 82 -3.43 32.57 -7.83
C SER A 82 -3.50 31.67 -9.06
N PRO A 83 -4.27 32.04 -10.10
CA PRO A 83 -4.31 31.28 -11.36
C PRO A 83 -2.94 31.16 -12.04
N PHE A 84 -2.05 32.12 -11.82
CA PHE A 84 -0.68 32.04 -12.33
C PHE A 84 0.10 30.89 -11.67
N LEU A 85 0.02 30.74 -10.34
CA LEU A 85 0.66 29.65 -9.61
C LEU A 85 0.09 28.30 -10.03
N GLU A 86 -1.23 28.21 -10.16
CA GLU A 86 -1.91 27.00 -10.61
C GLU A 86 -1.37 26.54 -11.97
N HIS A 87 -1.38 27.40 -12.98
CA HIS A 87 -0.89 27.06 -14.33
C HIS A 87 0.62 26.77 -14.35
N ALA A 88 1.41 27.47 -13.55
CA ALA A 88 2.85 27.26 -13.49
C ALA A 88 3.24 25.93 -12.84
N THR A 89 2.46 25.46 -11.85
CA THR A 89 2.76 24.22 -11.12
C THR A 89 2.12 22.99 -11.73
N GLN A 90 1.07 23.13 -12.51
CA GLN A 90 0.31 22.03 -13.11
C GLN A 90 1.18 21.01 -13.89
N PRO A 91 2.17 21.39 -14.71
CA PRO A 91 3.04 20.43 -15.39
C PRO A 91 3.84 19.56 -14.42
N VAL A 92 4.34 20.17 -13.31
CA VAL A 92 5.11 19.46 -12.29
C VAL A 92 4.23 18.49 -11.52
N LEU A 93 3.04 18.91 -11.11
CA LEU A 93 2.06 18.03 -10.43
C LEU A 93 1.67 16.86 -11.31
N THR A 94 1.43 17.10 -12.60
CA THR A 94 1.11 16.04 -13.55
C THR A 94 2.26 15.04 -13.70
N LEU A 95 3.51 15.50 -13.76
CA LEU A 95 4.67 14.62 -13.80
C LEU A 95 4.77 13.73 -12.55
N VAL A 96 4.53 14.29 -11.36
CA VAL A 96 4.55 13.54 -10.10
C VAL A 96 3.43 12.49 -10.07
N GLN A 97 2.24 12.83 -10.57
CA GLN A 97 1.10 11.90 -10.60
C GLN A 97 1.29 10.75 -11.60
N VAL A 98 1.84 11.03 -12.78
CA VAL A 98 2.02 10.03 -13.84
C VAL A 98 3.24 9.15 -13.59
N ALA A 99 4.26 9.67 -12.92
CA ALA A 99 5.45 8.89 -12.65
C ALA A 99 5.15 7.74 -11.67
N PRO A 100 5.60 6.52 -12.00
CA PRO A 100 5.32 5.35 -11.17
C PRO A 100 6.00 5.50 -9.81
N TRP A 101 5.20 5.56 -8.75
CA TRP A 101 5.65 5.79 -7.37
C TRP A 101 6.75 4.82 -6.91
N PHE A 102 6.72 3.57 -7.38
CA PHE A 102 7.74 2.58 -7.05
C PHE A 102 9.14 2.92 -7.61
N ALA A 103 9.23 3.76 -8.65
CA ALA A 103 10.52 4.22 -9.15
C ALA A 103 11.25 5.14 -8.14
N TYR A 104 10.51 5.83 -7.30
CA TYR A 104 11.09 6.71 -6.27
C TYR A 104 11.52 5.96 -5.01
N VAL A 105 10.95 4.77 -4.74
CA VAL A 105 11.20 4.02 -3.50
C VAL A 105 12.69 3.79 -3.29
N SER A 106 13.39 3.31 -4.31
CA SER A 106 14.83 3.02 -4.20
C SER A 106 15.65 4.27 -3.89
N SER A 107 15.34 5.39 -4.56
CA SER A 107 16.04 6.67 -4.33
C SER A 107 15.76 7.22 -2.94
N VAL A 108 14.51 7.15 -2.48
CA VAL A 108 14.12 7.63 -1.15
C VAL A 108 14.77 6.79 -0.06
N VAL A 109 14.84 5.46 -0.22
CA VAL A 109 15.53 4.58 0.73
C VAL A 109 17.03 4.83 0.74
N LEU A 110 17.64 5.12 -0.41
CA LEU A 110 19.06 5.47 -0.47
C LEU A 110 19.37 6.79 0.25
N TRP A 111 18.48 7.78 0.17
CA TRP A 111 18.71 9.10 0.79
C TRP A 111 18.35 9.16 2.27
N LEU A 112 17.24 8.55 2.66
CA LEU A 112 16.71 8.61 4.03
C LEU A 112 17.05 7.37 4.87
N GLY A 113 17.73 6.39 4.27
CA GLY A 113 17.99 5.09 4.92
C GLY A 113 16.78 4.18 4.92
N SER A 114 16.88 3.06 5.63
CA SER A 114 15.78 2.10 5.84
C SER A 114 15.05 2.43 7.15
N GLY A 115 13.72 2.29 7.17
CA GLY A 115 12.91 2.42 8.38
C GLY A 115 11.74 3.39 8.24
N THR A 116 11.39 4.04 9.34
CA THR A 116 10.23 4.93 9.48
C THR A 116 10.26 6.17 8.55
N PRO A 117 11.38 6.93 8.44
CA PRO A 117 11.39 8.16 7.65
C PRO A 117 11.02 7.97 6.18
N PRO A 118 11.62 7.00 5.43
CA PRO A 118 11.24 6.79 4.04
C PRO A 118 9.80 6.32 3.87
N ALA A 119 9.27 5.53 4.80
CA ALA A 119 7.90 5.05 4.74
C ALA A 119 6.89 6.21 4.85
N ILE A 120 7.06 7.10 5.82
CA ILE A 120 6.22 8.30 6.00
C ILE A 120 6.34 9.22 4.78
N PHE A 121 7.56 9.48 4.31
CA PHE A 121 7.81 10.33 3.15
C PHE A 121 7.11 9.79 1.90
N MET A 122 7.20 8.48 1.65
CA MET A 122 6.55 7.85 0.49
C MET A 122 5.03 7.93 0.55
N VAL A 123 4.43 7.69 1.72
CA VAL A 123 2.97 7.85 1.88
C VAL A 123 2.57 9.30 1.61
N GLY A 124 3.31 10.27 2.17
CA GLY A 124 3.07 11.69 1.91
C GLY A 124 3.17 12.05 0.43
N LEU A 125 4.23 11.60 -0.24
CA LEU A 125 4.45 11.87 -1.66
C LEU A 125 3.35 11.30 -2.57
N VAL A 126 2.89 10.09 -2.30
CA VAL A 126 1.84 9.42 -3.08
C VAL A 126 0.47 10.05 -2.85
N CYS A 127 0.18 10.48 -1.62
CA CYS A 127 -1.12 11.06 -1.28
C CYS A 127 -1.23 12.55 -1.65
N LEU A 128 -0.12 13.29 -1.69
CA LEU A 128 -0.13 14.74 -1.90
C LEU A 128 -0.84 15.20 -3.18
N PRO A 129 -0.67 14.53 -4.35
CA PRO A 129 -1.36 14.93 -5.58
C PRO A 129 -2.85 14.57 -5.62
N ALA A 130 -3.36 13.87 -4.62
CA ALA A 130 -4.78 13.47 -4.56
C ALA A 130 -5.68 14.55 -3.97
N PHE A 131 -5.10 15.60 -3.42
CA PHE A 131 -5.78 16.75 -2.80
C PHE A 131 -5.56 18.02 -3.61
#